data_68e095b50ed4db76c56ae42d977cccd8
#
_entry.id   68e095b50ed4db76c56ae42d977cccd8
#
_cell.length_a   1.000
_cell.length_b   1.000
_cell.length_c   1.000
_cell.angle_alpha   90.00
_cell.angle_beta   90.00
_cell.angle_gamma   90.00
#
_symmetry.space_group_name_H-M   'P 1'
#
loop_
_entity.id
_entity.type
_entity.pdbx_description
1 polymer ?
#
loop_
_entity_poly.entity_id
_entity_poly.type
_entity_poly.pdbx_seq_one_letter_code
_entity_poly.pdbx_strand_id
1 'polypeptide(L)'
;MTRHCGPGYAQCIATEGVGWDKRGASQHLRNRVGVRVAHPNLRWWGTRLVAACLVMLPSGCASIEYYLQAMGGQLEVWQRASAIDGVIGDADTAPALREKLRRVLAIREFASRELRLPDNASYRRYADLGRPYVVWNVFAAPEFSLEPVQWCFPIAGCVGYRGYFAEADAGRFAAHLAAEGRDVFVNGVPAYSTLGWFADPVLNTFVHFPELQVARLIFHELAHQVVYVRDDTMFNESFAVAVEREGLRRWIARHGTEADRNLFRLMTERRTGFLRLIESYRERLDALYRSPLSPQSMREQKARVFAEMEADYRRLRTEWGGFGGYDRWFAQNPNNAHLVSVAIYTQMVPAFEALLKREGGDLGKFYDTVRELAARPRAEREAQLKSLSSPQARARALL
;
A
#
# COMPACT_ATOMS: atom_id res chain seq x y z
N MET A 1 1.59 2.89 -31.79
CA MET A 1 2.10 1.94 -30.79
C MET A 1 1.44 2.26 -29.46
N THR A 2 0.32 1.64 -29.20
CA THR A 2 -0.45 1.80 -27.96
C THR A 2 0.20 0.94 -26.87
N ARG A 3 0.97 1.56 -25.96
CA ARG A 3 1.43 0.89 -24.74
C ARG A 3 0.23 0.75 -23.81
N HIS A 4 -0.28 -0.47 -23.67
CA HIS A 4 -1.30 -0.81 -22.71
C HIS A 4 -0.68 -0.75 -21.29
N CYS A 5 -1.04 0.27 -20.53
CA CYS A 5 -0.80 0.29 -19.10
C CYS A 5 -1.80 -0.67 -18.43
N GLY A 6 -1.30 -1.80 -17.93
CA GLY A 6 -2.08 -2.67 -17.05
C GLY A 6 -2.48 -1.96 -15.76
N PRO A 7 -3.51 -2.41 -15.04
CA PRO A 7 -3.94 -1.83 -13.77
C PRO A 7 -2.91 -2.14 -12.68
N GLY A 8 -1.90 -1.27 -12.56
CA GLY A 8 -1.02 -1.28 -11.40
C GLY A 8 -1.82 -0.81 -10.19
N TYR A 9 -1.92 -1.64 -9.17
CA TYR A 9 -2.48 -1.21 -7.88
C TYR A 9 -1.55 -0.19 -7.25
N ALA A 10 -2.08 0.94 -6.81
CA ALA A 10 -1.39 1.82 -5.87
C ALA A 10 -1.18 1.05 -4.57
N GLN A 11 0.03 1.00 -4.11
CA GLN A 11 0.39 0.35 -2.86
C GLN A 11 1.14 1.36 -2.02
N CYS A 12 0.75 1.47 -0.75
CA CYS A 12 1.32 2.41 0.19
C CYS A 12 2.43 1.75 1.00
N ILE A 13 3.50 2.49 1.21
CA ILE A 13 4.49 2.19 2.24
C ILE A 13 4.56 3.39 3.15
N ALA A 14 4.32 3.16 4.42
CA ALA A 14 4.70 4.11 5.44
C ALA A 14 6.22 4.05 5.62
N THR A 15 6.92 5.10 5.22
CA THR A 15 8.35 5.23 5.52
C THR A 15 8.52 5.95 6.83
N GLU A 16 9.31 5.36 7.71
CA GLU A 16 9.61 5.93 9.02
C GLU A 16 10.45 7.20 8.90
N GLY A 17 9.88 8.31 9.35
CA GLY A 17 10.62 9.53 9.61
C GLY A 17 11.17 9.52 11.04
N VAL A 18 12.48 9.62 11.19
CA VAL A 18 13.14 9.80 12.50
C VAL A 18 12.75 11.19 13.02
N GLY A 19 11.90 11.23 14.04
CA GLY A 19 11.51 12.47 14.71
C GLY A 19 12.66 13.03 15.55
N TRP A 20 13.15 14.21 15.15
CA TRP A 20 13.97 15.05 16.01
C TRP A 20 13.06 15.87 16.92
N ASP A 21 13.08 15.56 18.21
CA ASP A 21 12.43 16.38 19.24
C ASP A 21 13.24 17.68 19.43
N LYS A 22 12.65 18.81 19.05
CA LYS A 22 13.13 20.14 19.37
C LYS A 22 12.45 20.60 20.66
N ARG A 23 13.04 20.36 21.78
CA ARG A 23 12.82 21.16 22.99
C ARG A 23 14.11 21.46 23.73
N GLY A 24 14.54 22.66 23.56
CA GLY A 24 14.85 23.74 24.49
C GLY A 24 15.91 23.48 25.54
N ALA A 25 17.02 24.15 25.32
CA ALA A 25 18.05 24.41 26.29
C ALA A 25 17.56 25.35 27.42
N SER A 26 17.96 25.08 28.66
CA SER A 26 18.44 26.11 29.60
C SER A 26 19.11 25.47 30.81
N GLN A 27 20.38 25.67 30.92
CA GLN A 27 21.20 26.38 31.91
C GLN A 27 21.13 25.96 33.40
N HIS A 28 22.37 25.74 33.86
CA HIS A 28 22.93 25.93 35.23
C HIS A 28 22.70 24.81 36.26
N LEU A 29 23.79 24.17 36.70
CA LEU A 29 24.58 24.60 37.87
C LEU A 29 25.77 23.65 38.14
N ARG A 30 26.93 24.25 38.41
CA ARG A 30 28.14 23.61 38.94
C ARG A 30 27.89 23.16 40.36
N ASN A 31 28.31 21.96 40.70
CA ASN A 31 28.92 21.74 42.03
C ASN A 31 29.95 20.58 41.97
N ARG A 32 31.17 20.91 42.33
CA ARG A 32 32.28 19.99 42.59
C ARG A 32 32.09 19.34 43.96
N VAL A 33 32.05 18.03 43.99
CA VAL A 33 32.46 17.30 45.21
C VAL A 33 33.37 16.16 44.77
N GLY A 34 34.62 16.22 45.17
CA GLY A 34 35.57 15.17 44.91
C GLY A 34 35.40 14.04 45.95
N VAL A 35 35.25 12.81 45.45
CA VAL A 35 35.41 11.60 46.25
C VAL A 35 36.41 10.70 45.51
N ARG A 36 37.58 10.51 46.10
CA ARG A 36 38.55 9.47 45.69
C ARG A 36 37.99 8.12 46.17
N VAL A 37 37.68 7.22 45.24
CA VAL A 37 37.50 5.81 45.54
C VAL A 37 38.43 5.01 44.66
N ALA A 38 39.34 4.28 45.28
CA ALA A 38 40.21 3.34 44.62
C ALA A 38 39.43 2.11 44.18
N HIS A 39 39.50 1.74 42.91
CA HIS A 39 38.95 0.49 42.39
C HIS A 39 40.05 -0.42 41.85
N PRO A 40 40.25 -1.60 42.47
CA PRO A 40 40.87 -2.71 41.76
C PRO A 40 39.75 -3.51 41.05
N ASN A 41 40.01 -3.92 39.82
CA ASN A 41 39.23 -4.91 38.99
C ASN A 41 38.31 -4.43 37.91
N LEU A 42 38.60 -3.32 37.19
CA LEU A 42 37.80 -2.92 36.03
C LEU A 42 38.20 -3.61 34.71
N ARG A 43 39.28 -4.41 34.68
CA ARG A 43 39.78 -5.04 33.43
C ARG A 43 39.06 -6.34 33.04
N TRP A 44 38.35 -6.99 33.94
CA TRP A 44 37.71 -8.29 33.69
C TRP A 44 36.25 -8.19 33.20
N TRP A 45 35.60 -7.05 33.43
CA TRP A 45 34.22 -6.81 33.02
C TRP A 45 34.15 -6.20 31.63
N GLY A 46 35.15 -5.43 31.19
CA GLY A 46 35.18 -4.80 29.87
C GLY A 46 35.28 -5.82 28.72
N THR A 47 36.06 -6.89 28.88
CA THR A 47 36.18 -7.91 27.83
C THR A 47 34.97 -8.82 27.70
N ARG A 48 34.19 -9.05 28.76
CA ARG A 48 32.93 -9.80 28.65
C ARG A 48 31.78 -9.01 28.10
N LEU A 49 31.70 -7.70 28.33
CA LEU A 49 30.71 -6.81 27.71
C LEU A 49 31.00 -6.61 26.20
N VAL A 50 32.25 -6.46 25.82
CA VAL A 50 32.64 -6.37 24.41
C VAL A 50 32.36 -7.70 23.67
N ALA A 51 32.63 -8.86 24.29
CA ALA A 51 32.32 -10.16 23.71
C ALA A 51 30.81 -10.40 23.62
N ALA A 52 30.00 -9.96 24.60
CA ALA A 52 28.55 -10.06 24.57
C ALA A 52 27.93 -9.15 23.51
N CYS A 53 28.48 -7.94 23.28
CA CYS A 53 28.07 -7.05 22.19
C CYS A 53 28.42 -7.61 20.83
N LEU A 54 29.53 -8.33 20.66
CA LEU A 54 29.96 -8.94 19.39
C LEU A 54 29.16 -10.19 19.02
N VAL A 55 28.52 -10.88 19.96
CA VAL A 55 27.65 -12.05 19.66
C VAL A 55 26.20 -11.63 19.27
N MET A 56 25.79 -10.39 19.54
CA MET A 56 24.46 -9.86 19.13
C MET A 56 24.44 -9.20 17.75
N LEU A 57 25.56 -9.17 17.02
CA LEU A 57 25.68 -8.47 15.73
C LEU A 57 25.09 -9.16 14.48
N PRO A 58 24.84 -10.48 14.39
CA PRO A 58 24.34 -11.05 13.13
C PRO A 58 22.86 -10.75 12.84
N SER A 59 22.03 -10.52 13.87
CA SER A 59 20.59 -10.25 13.67
C SER A 59 20.27 -8.76 13.42
N GLY A 60 21.18 -7.87 13.74
CA GLY A 60 21.00 -6.42 13.59
C GLY A 60 21.36 -5.87 12.20
N CYS A 61 22.29 -6.51 11.49
CA CYS A 61 22.82 -5.97 10.22
C CYS A 61 21.76 -5.92 9.11
N ALA A 62 20.94 -6.95 8.95
CA ALA A 62 19.89 -6.98 7.93
C ALA A 62 18.76 -5.94 8.15
N SER A 63 18.51 -5.60 9.42
CA SER A 63 17.54 -4.54 9.75
C SER A 63 18.13 -3.15 9.50
N ILE A 64 19.39 -2.93 9.82
CA ILE A 64 20.08 -1.64 9.58
C ILE A 64 20.19 -1.36 8.08
N GLU A 65 20.59 -2.35 7.28
CA GLU A 65 20.68 -2.21 5.82
C GLU A 65 19.33 -1.86 5.20
N TYR A 66 18.26 -2.49 5.68
CA TYR A 66 16.90 -2.18 5.24
C TYR A 66 16.52 -0.72 5.52
N TYR A 67 16.78 -0.22 6.72
CA TYR A 67 16.45 1.18 7.05
C TYR A 67 17.33 2.17 6.30
N LEU A 68 18.60 1.86 6.08
CA LEU A 68 19.50 2.71 5.28
C LEU A 68 19.01 2.84 3.83
N GLN A 69 18.60 1.74 3.18
CA GLN A 69 18.05 1.81 1.82
C GLN A 69 16.71 2.57 1.79
N ALA A 70 15.84 2.40 2.80
CA ALA A 70 14.58 3.12 2.88
C ALA A 70 14.80 4.64 3.06
N MET A 71 15.71 5.03 3.95
CA MET A 71 16.10 6.44 4.13
C MET A 71 16.75 7.04 2.88
N GLY A 72 17.66 6.30 2.24
CA GLY A 72 18.34 6.74 1.02
C GLY A 72 17.35 6.95 -0.14
N GLY A 73 16.42 6.00 -0.34
CA GLY A 73 15.39 6.11 -1.36
C GLY A 73 14.41 7.27 -1.11
N GLN A 74 14.02 7.49 0.15
CA GLN A 74 13.17 8.62 0.51
C GLN A 74 13.90 9.96 0.29
N LEU A 75 15.16 10.05 0.66
CA LEU A 75 15.97 11.24 0.45
C LEU A 75 16.12 11.56 -1.06
N GLU A 76 16.34 10.55 -1.91
CA GLU A 76 16.35 10.71 -3.35
C GLU A 76 15.06 11.34 -3.89
N VAL A 77 13.91 10.83 -3.45
CA VAL A 77 12.59 11.37 -3.84
C VAL A 77 12.48 12.85 -3.49
N TRP A 78 12.91 13.25 -2.29
CA TRP A 78 12.83 14.66 -1.86
C TRP A 78 13.80 15.57 -2.60
N GLN A 79 15.03 15.13 -2.84
CA GLN A 79 16.05 15.91 -3.55
C GLN A 79 15.63 16.19 -5.00
N ARG A 80 14.93 15.25 -5.64
CA ARG A 80 14.43 15.41 -7.02
C ARG A 80 13.12 16.19 -7.11
N ALA A 81 12.42 16.42 -6.00
CA ALA A 81 11.12 17.05 -6.02
C ALA A 81 11.22 18.58 -6.18
N SER A 82 10.52 19.13 -7.17
CA SER A 82 10.38 20.57 -7.45
C SER A 82 8.91 20.99 -7.41
N ALA A 83 8.63 22.25 -7.10
CA ALA A 83 7.26 22.78 -7.14
C ALA A 83 6.67 22.64 -8.55
N ILE A 84 5.43 22.12 -8.66
CA ILE A 84 4.77 21.88 -9.95
C ILE A 84 4.66 23.17 -10.76
N ASP A 85 4.34 24.31 -10.14
CA ASP A 85 4.23 25.60 -10.83
C ASP A 85 5.56 26.01 -11.48
N GLY A 86 6.69 25.74 -10.81
CA GLY A 86 8.02 25.96 -11.36
C GLY A 86 8.29 25.07 -12.58
N VAL A 87 7.95 23.77 -12.49
CA VAL A 87 8.09 22.82 -13.60
C VAL A 87 7.19 23.21 -14.79
N ILE A 88 5.95 23.68 -14.54
CA ILE A 88 5.05 24.16 -15.59
C ILE A 88 5.60 25.43 -16.27
N GLY A 89 6.24 26.31 -15.52
CA GLY A 89 6.82 27.57 -16.02
C GLY A 89 8.14 27.41 -16.76
N ASP A 90 8.82 26.30 -16.58
CA ASP A 90 10.11 26.02 -17.21
C ASP A 90 9.97 25.79 -18.72
N ALA A 91 10.74 26.54 -19.53
CA ALA A 91 10.72 26.48 -20.99
C ALA A 91 11.12 25.11 -21.55
N ASP A 92 11.98 24.38 -20.84
CA ASP A 92 12.49 23.07 -21.24
C ASP A 92 11.53 21.91 -20.90
N THR A 93 10.50 22.16 -20.09
CA THR A 93 9.50 21.13 -19.76
C THR A 93 8.64 20.79 -20.97
N ALA A 94 8.57 19.49 -21.30
CA ALA A 94 7.76 19.01 -22.43
C ALA A 94 6.28 19.43 -22.28
N PRO A 95 5.61 19.92 -23.36
CA PRO A 95 4.23 20.37 -23.32
C PRO A 95 3.25 19.32 -22.76
N ALA A 96 3.46 18.05 -23.07
CA ALA A 96 2.64 16.95 -22.57
C ALA A 96 2.75 16.79 -21.03
N LEU A 97 3.94 16.97 -20.45
CA LEU A 97 4.13 16.92 -18.99
C LEU A 97 3.46 18.14 -18.32
N ARG A 98 3.60 19.35 -18.90
CA ARG A 98 2.93 20.56 -18.39
C ARG A 98 1.42 20.36 -18.28
N GLU A 99 0.79 19.80 -19.33
CA GLU A 99 -0.64 19.54 -19.32
C GLU A 99 -1.02 18.50 -18.26
N LYS A 100 -0.26 17.42 -18.15
CA LYS A 100 -0.45 16.42 -17.08
C LYS A 100 -0.36 17.03 -15.69
N LEU A 101 0.63 17.88 -15.44
CA LEU A 101 0.81 18.54 -14.15
C LEU A 101 -0.31 19.54 -13.83
N ARG A 102 -0.83 20.28 -14.81
CA ARG A 102 -2.03 21.11 -14.60
C ARG A 102 -3.24 20.28 -14.20
N ARG A 103 -3.43 19.12 -14.83
CA ARG A 103 -4.50 18.18 -14.45
C ARG A 103 -4.32 17.64 -13.04
N VAL A 104 -3.08 17.32 -12.66
CA VAL A 104 -2.77 16.90 -11.29
C VAL A 104 -3.16 17.99 -10.27
N LEU A 105 -2.83 19.26 -10.52
CA LEU A 105 -3.23 20.35 -9.63
C LEU A 105 -4.76 20.49 -9.52
N ALA A 106 -5.50 20.32 -10.63
CA ALA A 106 -6.96 20.32 -10.60
C ALA A 106 -7.53 19.14 -9.78
N ILE A 107 -6.98 17.94 -9.95
CA ILE A 107 -7.34 16.75 -9.16
C ILE A 107 -7.04 16.98 -7.67
N ARG A 108 -5.87 17.55 -7.37
CA ARG A 108 -5.45 17.85 -5.98
C ARG A 108 -6.38 18.85 -5.29
N GLU A 109 -6.78 19.89 -6.02
CA GLU A 109 -7.73 20.89 -5.53
C GLU A 109 -9.12 20.27 -5.28
N PHE A 110 -9.60 19.45 -6.20
CA PHE A 110 -10.85 18.72 -6.05
C PHE A 110 -10.81 17.80 -4.82
N ALA A 111 -9.69 17.11 -4.58
CA ALA A 111 -9.52 16.25 -3.42
C ALA A 111 -9.77 17.00 -2.10
N SER A 112 -9.27 18.20 -1.97
CA SER A 112 -9.47 19.00 -0.75
C SER A 112 -10.88 19.59 -0.66
N ARG A 113 -11.38 20.19 -1.74
CA ARG A 113 -12.66 20.91 -1.72
C ARG A 113 -13.88 20.00 -1.72
N GLU A 114 -13.88 18.99 -2.56
CA GLU A 114 -15.05 18.15 -2.81
C GLU A 114 -15.02 16.83 -2.02
N LEU A 115 -13.80 16.30 -1.74
CA LEU A 115 -13.66 15.05 -1.00
C LEU A 115 -13.26 15.27 0.46
N ARG A 116 -13.04 16.52 0.89
CA ARG A 116 -12.60 16.87 2.26
C ARG A 116 -11.32 16.13 2.69
N LEU A 117 -10.47 15.77 1.70
CA LEU A 117 -9.15 15.21 1.96
C LEU A 117 -8.19 16.32 2.43
N PRO A 118 -7.12 15.99 3.16
CA PRO A 118 -6.24 16.99 3.78
C PRO A 118 -5.70 18.01 2.76
N ASP A 119 -5.83 19.30 3.07
CA ASP A 119 -5.23 20.38 2.28
C ASP A 119 -3.84 20.70 2.82
N ASN A 120 -2.84 20.03 2.25
CA ASN A 120 -1.44 20.16 2.60
C ASN A 120 -0.55 20.20 1.35
N ALA A 121 0.78 20.16 1.52
CA ALA A 121 1.73 20.25 0.43
C ALA A 121 1.90 18.96 -0.39
N SER A 122 1.28 17.83 -0.02
CA SER A 122 1.35 16.58 -0.79
C SER A 122 0.73 16.74 -2.17
N TYR A 123 1.38 16.18 -3.18
CA TYR A 123 1.00 16.22 -4.60
C TYR A 123 0.99 17.63 -5.23
N ARG A 124 1.72 18.60 -4.63
CA ARG A 124 1.99 19.94 -5.19
C ARG A 124 3.43 20.08 -5.69
N ARG A 125 4.22 19.01 -5.61
CA ARG A 125 5.59 18.90 -6.14
C ARG A 125 5.67 17.76 -7.13
N TYR A 126 6.63 17.78 -8.05
CA TYR A 126 6.91 16.74 -9.03
C TYR A 126 8.35 16.26 -8.90
N ALA A 127 8.57 14.95 -8.99
CA ALA A 127 9.90 14.36 -9.04
C ALA A 127 9.99 13.32 -10.17
N ASP A 128 11.04 13.40 -10.98
CA ASP A 128 11.42 12.38 -11.94
C ASP A 128 12.52 11.49 -11.35
N LEU A 129 12.21 10.23 -11.14
CA LEU A 129 13.10 9.24 -10.56
C LEU A 129 13.91 8.48 -11.62
N GLY A 130 13.60 8.63 -12.92
CA GLY A 130 14.24 7.92 -14.01
C GLY A 130 14.02 6.41 -14.01
N ARG A 131 13.02 5.91 -13.28
CA ARG A 131 12.68 4.49 -13.15
C ARG A 131 11.17 4.26 -13.18
N PRO A 132 10.69 3.02 -13.53
CA PRO A 132 9.26 2.76 -13.74
C PRO A 132 8.44 2.67 -12.45
N TYR A 133 9.06 2.39 -11.30
CA TYR A 133 8.42 2.28 -10.00
C TYR A 133 9.22 3.01 -8.93
N VAL A 134 8.53 3.56 -7.94
CA VAL A 134 9.19 4.20 -6.81
C VAL A 134 9.69 3.18 -5.80
N VAL A 135 8.92 2.09 -5.59
CA VAL A 135 9.20 1.03 -4.63
C VAL A 135 8.81 -0.32 -5.24
N TRP A 136 9.45 -1.39 -4.79
CA TRP A 136 9.08 -2.78 -5.06
C TRP A 136 8.66 -3.44 -3.76
N ASN A 137 7.39 -3.88 -3.70
CA ASN A 137 6.85 -4.60 -2.55
C ASN A 137 7.03 -6.09 -2.72
N VAL A 138 7.56 -6.73 -1.68
CA VAL A 138 7.67 -8.19 -1.55
C VAL A 138 6.56 -8.68 -0.64
N PHE A 139 5.70 -9.54 -1.17
CA PHE A 139 4.68 -10.27 -0.43
C PHE A 139 5.14 -11.71 -0.26
N ALA A 140 4.81 -12.33 0.87
CA ALA A 140 5.06 -13.74 1.07
C ALA A 140 3.92 -14.39 1.86
N ALA A 141 3.73 -15.69 1.62
CA ALA A 141 2.82 -16.54 2.37
C ALA A 141 3.45 -17.93 2.56
N PRO A 142 3.07 -18.69 3.60
CA PRO A 142 3.46 -20.10 3.71
C PRO A 142 2.92 -20.91 2.54
N GLU A 143 3.58 -22.02 2.22
CA GLU A 143 3.23 -22.88 1.08
C GLU A 143 1.75 -23.33 1.10
N PHE A 144 1.21 -23.60 2.28
CA PHE A 144 -0.18 -24.07 2.48
C PHE A 144 -0.97 -23.14 3.40
N SER A 145 -0.87 -21.83 3.16
CA SER A 145 -1.66 -20.82 3.89
C SER A 145 -1.90 -19.58 3.03
N LEU A 146 -3.05 -18.95 3.23
CA LEU A 146 -3.39 -17.64 2.65
C LEU A 146 -3.21 -16.49 3.65
N GLU A 147 -2.53 -16.74 4.77
CA GLU A 147 -2.14 -15.71 5.72
C GLU A 147 -0.83 -15.04 5.27
N PRO A 148 -0.78 -13.70 5.20
CA PRO A 148 0.43 -13.00 4.84
C PRO A 148 1.53 -13.18 5.89
N VAL A 149 2.78 -13.32 5.44
CA VAL A 149 3.91 -13.05 6.30
C VAL A 149 3.88 -11.57 6.66
N GLN A 150 4.04 -11.26 7.95
CA GLN A 150 4.05 -9.89 8.43
C GLN A 150 5.45 -9.44 8.81
N TRP A 151 5.74 -8.17 8.50
CA TRP A 151 6.96 -7.48 8.93
C TRP A 151 6.57 -6.28 9.78
N CYS A 152 7.20 -6.18 10.96
CA CYS A 152 6.83 -5.16 11.93
C CYS A 152 7.86 -4.03 11.94
N PHE A 153 7.38 -2.79 11.86
CA PHE A 153 8.16 -1.56 11.83
C PHE A 153 7.74 -0.65 12.99
N PRO A 154 8.66 0.17 13.54
CA PRO A 154 8.36 1.01 14.71
C PRO A 154 7.16 1.96 14.51
N ILE A 155 6.99 2.57 13.33
CA ILE A 155 5.93 3.54 13.03
C ILE A 155 4.72 2.86 12.37
N ALA A 156 4.93 2.15 11.25
CA ALA A 156 3.86 1.55 10.49
C ALA A 156 3.16 0.38 11.21
N GLY A 157 3.84 -0.20 12.21
CA GLY A 157 3.39 -1.44 12.82
C GLY A 157 3.69 -2.65 11.95
N CYS A 158 2.91 -3.73 12.11
CA CYS A 158 3.07 -4.95 11.34
C CYS A 158 2.24 -4.88 10.06
N VAL A 159 2.90 -5.04 8.92
CA VAL A 159 2.30 -4.96 7.59
C VAL A 159 2.57 -6.23 6.79
N GLY A 160 1.68 -6.58 5.86
CA GLY A 160 1.72 -7.81 5.07
C GLY A 160 2.66 -7.77 3.85
N TYR A 161 3.55 -6.79 3.77
CA TYR A 161 4.56 -6.66 2.71
C TYR A 161 5.81 -5.94 3.21
N ARG A 162 6.91 -6.06 2.44
CA ARG A 162 8.16 -5.34 2.71
C ARG A 162 8.62 -4.61 1.45
N GLY A 163 8.82 -3.29 1.54
CA GLY A 163 9.14 -2.43 0.41
C GLY A 163 10.62 -2.14 0.26
N TYR A 164 11.06 -2.03 -0.99
CA TYR A 164 12.44 -1.72 -1.36
C TYR A 164 12.47 -0.64 -2.44
N PHE A 165 13.37 0.32 -2.34
CA PHE A 165 13.56 1.36 -3.36
C PHE A 165 14.38 0.86 -4.57
N ALA A 166 15.05 -0.28 -4.45
CA ALA A 166 15.77 -0.94 -5.55
C ALA A 166 15.16 -2.31 -5.87
N GLU A 167 14.90 -2.59 -7.16
CA GLU A 167 14.35 -3.86 -7.64
C GLU A 167 15.24 -5.05 -7.28
N ALA A 168 16.58 -4.86 -7.41
CA ALA A 168 17.56 -5.90 -7.10
C ALA A 168 17.50 -6.32 -5.62
N ASP A 169 17.25 -5.38 -4.70
CA ASP A 169 17.14 -5.67 -3.26
C ASP A 169 15.86 -6.45 -2.96
N ALA A 170 14.74 -6.04 -3.56
CA ALA A 170 13.49 -6.77 -3.50
C ALA A 170 13.64 -8.20 -4.03
N GLY A 171 14.31 -8.35 -5.16
CA GLY A 171 14.58 -9.65 -5.78
C GLY A 171 15.45 -10.57 -4.92
N ARG A 172 16.52 -10.02 -4.30
CA ARG A 172 17.37 -10.81 -3.38
C ARG A 172 16.58 -11.28 -2.15
N PHE A 173 15.78 -10.40 -1.57
CA PHE A 173 14.95 -10.76 -0.43
C PHE A 173 13.86 -11.78 -0.79
N ALA A 174 13.23 -11.63 -1.95
CA ALA A 174 12.26 -12.58 -2.48
C ALA A 174 12.87 -13.98 -2.68
N ALA A 175 14.08 -14.04 -3.27
CA ALA A 175 14.80 -15.30 -3.47
C ALA A 175 15.13 -16.00 -2.13
N HIS A 176 15.50 -15.24 -1.11
CA HIS A 176 15.74 -15.77 0.23
C HIS A 176 14.46 -16.41 0.82
N LEU A 177 13.32 -15.72 0.75
CA LEU A 177 12.04 -16.25 1.23
C LEU A 177 11.59 -17.49 0.44
N ALA A 178 11.82 -17.50 -0.89
CA ALA A 178 11.53 -18.66 -1.73
C ALA A 178 12.40 -19.89 -1.35
N ALA A 179 13.67 -19.66 -1.01
CA ALA A 179 14.56 -20.73 -0.51
C ALA A 179 14.10 -21.29 0.85
N GLU A 180 13.35 -20.52 1.65
CA GLU A 180 12.68 -20.99 2.87
C GLU A 180 11.37 -21.76 2.60
N GLY A 181 11.01 -22.01 1.34
CA GLY A 181 9.78 -22.71 0.95
C GLY A 181 8.52 -21.86 1.02
N ARG A 182 8.64 -20.55 0.96
CA ARG A 182 7.48 -19.64 0.91
C ARG A 182 7.05 -19.34 -0.51
N ASP A 183 5.76 -19.14 -0.70
CA ASP A 183 5.23 -18.49 -1.89
C ASP A 183 5.58 -16.99 -1.82
N VAL A 184 6.11 -16.43 -2.89
CA VAL A 184 6.59 -15.04 -2.92
C VAL A 184 6.06 -14.33 -4.16
N PHE A 185 5.77 -13.04 -4.01
CA PHE A 185 5.38 -12.15 -5.10
C PHE A 185 6.06 -10.79 -4.95
N VAL A 186 6.70 -10.32 -6.01
CA VAL A 186 7.31 -8.99 -6.06
C VAL A 186 6.51 -8.11 -7.01
N ASN A 187 6.07 -6.96 -6.53
CA ASN A 187 5.29 -6.03 -7.33
C ASN A 187 5.85 -4.61 -7.27
N GLY A 188 6.05 -4.01 -8.46
CA GLY A 188 6.45 -2.60 -8.57
C GLY A 188 5.29 -1.66 -8.24
N VAL A 189 5.57 -0.64 -7.45
CA VAL A 189 4.60 0.31 -6.92
C VAL A 189 4.85 1.70 -7.51
N PRO A 190 3.85 2.31 -8.18
CA PRO A 190 4.04 3.61 -8.82
C PRO A 190 3.95 4.80 -7.85
N ALA A 191 3.30 4.66 -6.71
CA ALA A 191 3.11 5.70 -5.69
C ALA A 191 3.13 5.10 -4.30
N TYR A 192 3.41 5.91 -3.29
CA TYR A 192 3.29 5.56 -1.87
C TYR A 192 2.99 6.82 -1.06
N SER A 193 2.49 6.65 0.15
CA SER A 193 2.23 7.75 1.08
C SER A 193 3.17 7.68 2.28
N THR A 194 3.65 8.86 2.70
CA THR A 194 4.31 9.04 3.99
C THR A 194 3.30 9.36 5.11
N LEU A 195 2.02 9.07 4.90
CA LEU A 195 0.92 9.31 5.85
C LEU A 195 0.81 10.79 6.29
N GLY A 196 1.28 11.72 5.46
CA GLY A 196 1.29 13.15 5.77
C GLY A 196 2.46 13.62 6.64
N TRP A 197 3.40 12.73 7.02
CA TRP A 197 4.64 13.13 7.69
C TRP A 197 5.49 14.05 6.81
N PHE A 198 5.41 13.86 5.50
CA PHE A 198 6.11 14.68 4.51
C PHE A 198 5.17 15.05 3.36
N ALA A 199 5.59 16.03 2.55
CA ALA A 199 4.90 16.42 1.33
C ALA A 199 5.24 15.43 0.21
N ASP A 200 4.41 14.41 0.00
CA ASP A 200 4.59 13.40 -1.03
C ASP A 200 4.47 14.03 -2.43
N PRO A 201 5.45 13.86 -3.35
CA PRO A 201 5.40 14.44 -4.67
C PRO A 201 4.59 13.59 -5.66
N VAL A 202 4.16 14.20 -6.74
CA VAL A 202 3.78 13.51 -7.97
C VAL A 202 5.05 12.95 -8.60
N LEU A 203 4.99 11.70 -9.10
CA LEU A 203 6.17 11.02 -9.62
C LEU A 203 6.01 10.73 -11.13
N ASN A 204 7.15 10.68 -11.84
CA ASN A 204 7.19 10.21 -13.25
C ASN A 204 6.61 8.80 -13.40
N THR A 205 6.63 8.00 -12.34
CA THR A 205 6.13 6.62 -12.30
C THR A 205 4.63 6.50 -12.55
N PHE A 206 3.85 7.58 -12.32
CA PHE A 206 2.40 7.56 -12.53
C PHE A 206 1.80 8.80 -13.23
N VAL A 207 2.52 9.93 -13.32
CA VAL A 207 1.97 11.16 -13.93
C VAL A 207 1.49 10.97 -15.36
N HIS A 208 2.08 10.01 -16.08
CA HIS A 208 1.73 9.68 -17.47
C HIS A 208 0.52 8.74 -17.62
N PHE A 209 -0.01 8.24 -16.53
CA PHE A 209 -1.20 7.39 -16.56
C PHE A 209 -2.42 8.15 -17.11
N PRO A 210 -3.47 7.43 -17.55
CA PRO A 210 -4.77 8.03 -17.81
C PRO A 210 -5.27 8.84 -16.61
N GLU A 211 -5.95 9.96 -16.86
CA GLU A 211 -6.38 10.93 -15.84
C GLU A 211 -7.12 10.26 -14.66
N LEU A 212 -8.06 9.36 -14.94
CA LEU A 212 -8.80 8.64 -13.91
C LEU A 212 -7.91 7.76 -13.01
N GLN A 213 -6.82 7.24 -13.56
CA GLN A 213 -5.87 6.46 -12.75
C GLN A 213 -5.00 7.38 -11.88
N VAL A 214 -4.59 8.55 -12.38
CA VAL A 214 -3.89 9.57 -11.58
C VAL A 214 -4.78 10.07 -10.45
N ALA A 215 -6.05 10.40 -10.75
CA ALA A 215 -7.01 10.85 -9.75
C ALA A 215 -7.23 9.77 -8.66
N ARG A 216 -7.38 8.52 -9.08
CA ARG A 216 -7.50 7.37 -8.19
C ARG A 216 -6.35 7.29 -7.20
N LEU A 217 -5.10 7.35 -7.71
CA LEU A 217 -3.90 7.29 -6.88
C LEU A 217 -3.85 8.43 -5.87
N ILE A 218 -4.06 9.67 -6.31
CA ILE A 218 -4.02 10.83 -5.42
C ILE A 218 -5.09 10.75 -4.33
N PHE A 219 -6.32 10.34 -4.66
CA PHE A 219 -7.40 10.21 -3.66
C PHE A 219 -7.10 9.09 -2.66
N HIS A 220 -6.56 7.96 -3.14
CA HIS A 220 -6.16 6.83 -2.30
C HIS A 220 -5.09 7.24 -1.28
N GLU A 221 -3.99 7.82 -1.76
CA GLU A 221 -2.86 8.18 -0.90
C GLU A 221 -3.22 9.29 0.10
N LEU A 222 -4.05 10.26 -0.31
CA LEU A 222 -4.57 11.27 0.60
C LEU A 222 -5.54 10.71 1.65
N ALA A 223 -6.27 9.64 1.33
CA ALA A 223 -7.16 8.99 2.29
C ALA A 223 -6.38 8.40 3.49
N HIS A 224 -5.19 7.85 3.26
CA HIS A 224 -4.32 7.38 4.35
C HIS A 224 -3.90 8.47 5.33
N GLN A 225 -3.93 9.74 4.90
CA GLN A 225 -3.67 10.88 5.79
C GLN A 225 -4.89 11.28 6.63
N VAL A 226 -6.08 10.77 6.33
CA VAL A 226 -7.31 11.00 7.11
C VAL A 226 -7.40 10.07 8.30
N VAL A 227 -7.20 8.77 8.05
CA VAL A 227 -7.23 7.71 9.06
C VAL A 227 -6.17 6.66 8.71
N TYR A 228 -5.35 6.32 9.70
CA TYR A 228 -4.42 5.20 9.64
C TYR A 228 -4.41 4.45 10.97
N VAL A 229 -4.62 3.15 10.93
CA VAL A 229 -4.62 2.26 12.09
C VAL A 229 -3.37 1.40 12.03
N ARG A 230 -2.50 1.57 13.03
CA ARG A 230 -1.30 0.75 13.18
C ARG A 230 -1.67 -0.74 13.27
N ASP A 231 -0.88 -1.60 12.65
CA ASP A 231 -1.05 -3.06 12.64
C ASP A 231 -2.32 -3.57 11.92
N ASP A 232 -2.99 -2.72 11.13
CA ASP A 232 -4.23 -3.10 10.42
C ASP A 232 -4.22 -2.65 8.95
N THR A 233 -3.33 -3.26 8.16
CA THR A 233 -3.16 -2.94 6.73
C THR A 233 -4.48 -3.12 5.97
N MET A 234 -5.24 -4.18 6.24
CA MET A 234 -6.49 -4.47 5.55
C MET A 234 -7.54 -3.39 5.78
N PHE A 235 -7.65 -2.87 7.00
CA PHE A 235 -8.51 -1.73 7.32
C PHE A 235 -8.09 -0.49 6.54
N ASN A 236 -6.80 -0.14 6.61
CA ASN A 236 -6.25 1.07 6.00
C ASN A 236 -6.43 1.08 4.48
N GLU A 237 -6.07 -0.01 3.81
CA GLU A 237 -6.17 -0.12 2.36
C GLU A 237 -7.63 -0.16 1.89
N SER A 238 -8.50 -0.90 2.59
CA SER A 238 -9.91 -0.97 2.22
C SER A 238 -10.63 0.37 2.42
N PHE A 239 -10.28 1.13 3.46
CA PHE A 239 -10.76 2.51 3.64
C PHE A 239 -10.32 3.40 2.49
N ALA A 240 -9.02 3.40 2.15
CA ALA A 240 -8.49 4.22 1.08
C ALA A 240 -9.13 3.86 -0.29
N VAL A 241 -9.34 2.57 -0.57
CA VAL A 241 -10.06 2.12 -1.78
C VAL A 241 -11.52 2.60 -1.81
N ALA A 242 -12.22 2.62 -0.68
CA ALA A 242 -13.58 3.15 -0.65
C ALA A 242 -13.63 4.65 -0.95
N VAL A 243 -12.68 5.42 -0.38
CA VAL A 243 -12.53 6.86 -0.66
C VAL A 243 -12.15 7.12 -2.12
N GLU A 244 -11.19 6.36 -2.67
CA GLU A 244 -10.78 6.51 -4.08
C GLU A 244 -11.95 6.29 -5.03
N ARG A 245 -12.79 5.26 -4.78
CA ARG A 245 -13.95 4.94 -5.64
C ARG A 245 -15.01 6.04 -5.60
N GLU A 246 -15.34 6.52 -4.41
CA GLU A 246 -16.29 7.64 -4.27
C GLU A 246 -15.72 8.92 -4.86
N GLY A 247 -14.42 9.18 -4.67
CA GLY A 247 -13.72 10.29 -5.26
C GLY A 247 -13.77 10.29 -6.79
N LEU A 248 -13.49 9.13 -7.41
CA LEU A 248 -13.61 8.97 -8.86
C LEU A 248 -15.05 9.16 -9.35
N ARG A 249 -16.04 8.61 -8.64
CA ARG A 249 -17.45 8.79 -8.98
C ARG A 249 -17.83 10.28 -9.02
N ARG A 250 -17.41 11.07 -8.02
CA ARG A 250 -17.66 12.52 -7.96
C ARG A 250 -16.86 13.28 -9.00
N TRP A 251 -15.59 12.93 -9.21
CA TRP A 251 -14.75 13.54 -10.24
C TRP A 251 -15.37 13.40 -11.63
N ILE A 252 -15.79 12.18 -11.99
CA ILE A 252 -16.41 11.88 -13.28
C ILE A 252 -17.78 12.58 -13.41
N ALA A 253 -18.56 12.64 -12.33
CA ALA A 253 -19.85 13.35 -12.36
C ALA A 253 -19.67 14.85 -12.67
N ARG A 254 -18.58 15.47 -12.21
CA ARG A 254 -18.32 16.91 -12.39
C ARG A 254 -17.51 17.25 -13.63
N HIS A 255 -16.54 16.44 -13.99
CA HIS A 255 -15.53 16.73 -15.02
C HIS A 255 -15.51 15.72 -16.17
N GLY A 256 -16.14 14.56 -15.98
CA GLY A 256 -16.07 13.46 -16.94
C GLY A 256 -16.99 13.63 -18.13
N THR A 257 -16.51 13.15 -19.26
CA THR A 257 -17.29 12.95 -20.48
C THR A 257 -18.14 11.68 -20.39
N GLU A 258 -19.00 11.43 -21.37
CA GLU A 258 -19.71 10.15 -21.49
C GLU A 258 -18.74 8.99 -21.71
N ALA A 259 -17.67 9.20 -22.45
CA ALA A 259 -16.60 8.22 -22.63
C ALA A 259 -15.93 7.84 -21.30
N ASP A 260 -15.67 8.81 -20.42
CA ASP A 260 -15.11 8.57 -19.09
C ASP A 260 -16.07 7.79 -18.20
N ARG A 261 -17.37 8.09 -18.23
CA ARG A 261 -18.39 7.32 -17.50
C ARG A 261 -18.45 5.87 -17.97
N ASN A 262 -18.43 5.65 -19.28
CA ASN A 262 -18.41 4.31 -19.87
C ASN A 262 -17.13 3.55 -19.52
N LEU A 263 -15.97 4.21 -19.62
CA LEU A 263 -14.68 3.63 -19.22
C LEU A 263 -14.68 3.22 -17.75
N PHE A 264 -15.14 4.10 -16.87
CA PHE A 264 -15.22 3.83 -15.42
C PHE A 264 -16.14 2.64 -15.12
N ARG A 265 -17.29 2.55 -15.76
CA ARG A 265 -18.21 1.42 -15.63
C ARG A 265 -17.54 0.11 -16.04
N LEU A 266 -16.92 0.07 -17.23
CA LEU A 266 -16.21 -1.11 -17.72
C LEU A 266 -15.04 -1.52 -16.81
N MET A 267 -14.27 -0.56 -16.34
CA MET A 267 -13.17 -0.83 -15.38
C MET A 267 -13.70 -1.40 -14.07
N THR A 268 -14.82 -0.87 -13.56
CA THR A 268 -15.46 -1.35 -12.32
C THR A 268 -16.00 -2.77 -12.51
N GLU A 269 -16.69 -3.06 -13.61
CA GLU A 269 -17.20 -4.39 -13.93
C GLU A 269 -16.10 -5.43 -14.02
N ARG A 270 -15.02 -5.13 -14.77
CA ARG A 270 -13.87 -6.02 -14.95
C ARG A 270 -13.12 -6.25 -13.64
N ARG A 271 -12.92 -5.19 -12.85
CA ARG A 271 -12.33 -5.32 -11.51
C ARG A 271 -13.19 -6.21 -10.61
N THR A 272 -14.49 -6.01 -10.61
CA THR A 272 -15.41 -6.84 -9.81
C THR A 272 -15.37 -8.29 -10.23
N GLY A 273 -15.34 -8.57 -11.53
CA GLY A 273 -15.20 -9.93 -12.07
C GLY A 273 -13.88 -10.59 -11.67
N PHE A 274 -12.76 -9.87 -11.78
CA PHE A 274 -11.45 -10.35 -11.33
C PHE A 274 -11.44 -10.64 -9.83
N LEU A 275 -11.99 -9.74 -8.99
CA LEU A 275 -12.01 -9.94 -7.54
C LEU A 275 -12.88 -11.14 -7.12
N ARG A 276 -14.02 -11.37 -7.78
CA ARG A 276 -14.84 -12.54 -7.57
C ARG A 276 -14.10 -13.84 -7.93
N LEU A 277 -13.37 -13.84 -9.04
CA LEU A 277 -12.52 -14.95 -9.42
C LEU A 277 -11.51 -15.24 -8.31
N ILE A 278 -10.72 -14.24 -7.91
CA ILE A 278 -9.70 -14.40 -6.86
C ILE A 278 -10.32 -14.93 -5.56
N GLU A 279 -11.44 -14.37 -5.11
CA GLU A 279 -12.09 -14.77 -3.86
C GLU A 279 -12.57 -16.22 -3.92
N SER A 280 -13.20 -16.65 -5.01
CA SER A 280 -13.66 -18.04 -5.16
C SER A 280 -12.51 -19.05 -5.10
N TYR A 281 -11.35 -18.70 -5.66
CA TYR A 281 -10.17 -19.57 -5.62
C TYR A 281 -9.43 -19.52 -4.28
N ARG A 282 -9.49 -18.40 -3.57
CA ARG A 282 -9.02 -18.29 -2.18
C ARG A 282 -9.82 -19.21 -1.26
N GLU A 283 -11.15 -19.21 -1.36
CA GLU A 283 -12.02 -20.10 -0.57
C GLU A 283 -11.71 -21.58 -0.86
N ARG A 284 -11.50 -21.95 -2.11
CA ARG A 284 -11.11 -23.31 -2.51
C ARG A 284 -9.76 -23.73 -1.95
N LEU A 285 -8.75 -22.86 -2.01
CA LEU A 285 -7.43 -23.13 -1.46
C LEU A 285 -7.45 -23.19 0.07
N ASP A 286 -8.22 -22.33 0.73
CA ASP A 286 -8.38 -22.36 2.17
C ASP A 286 -9.02 -23.68 2.65
N ALA A 287 -10.04 -24.16 1.93
CA ALA A 287 -10.63 -25.47 2.19
C ALA A 287 -9.65 -26.61 1.92
N LEU A 288 -8.86 -26.54 0.83
CA LEU A 288 -7.82 -27.51 0.52
C LEU A 288 -6.78 -27.58 1.63
N TYR A 289 -6.26 -26.45 2.11
CA TYR A 289 -5.20 -26.39 3.12
C TYR A 289 -5.64 -26.88 4.51
N ARG A 290 -6.94 -26.90 4.78
CA ARG A 290 -7.52 -27.53 6.00
C ARG A 290 -7.76 -29.02 5.86
N SER A 291 -7.57 -29.60 4.68
CA SER A 291 -7.84 -31.03 4.48
C SER A 291 -6.67 -31.90 5.01
N PRO A 292 -6.94 -33.15 5.41
CA PRO A 292 -5.92 -34.05 5.96
C PRO A 292 -5.09 -34.75 4.87
N LEU A 293 -4.65 -34.02 3.85
CA LEU A 293 -3.85 -34.55 2.76
C LEU A 293 -2.37 -34.57 3.10
N SER A 294 -1.61 -35.48 2.47
CA SER A 294 -0.16 -35.47 2.53
C SER A 294 0.38 -34.19 1.86
N PRO A 295 1.56 -33.67 2.27
CA PRO A 295 2.15 -32.51 1.63
C PRO A 295 2.32 -32.65 0.11
N GLN A 296 2.63 -33.87 -0.38
CA GLN A 296 2.75 -34.15 -1.81
C GLN A 296 1.40 -34.00 -2.53
N SER A 297 0.34 -34.63 -2.01
CA SER A 297 -1.00 -34.53 -2.58
C SER A 297 -1.55 -33.09 -2.48
N MET A 298 -1.19 -32.37 -1.43
CA MET A 298 -1.54 -30.95 -1.25
C MET A 298 -0.94 -30.08 -2.35
N ARG A 299 0.36 -30.25 -2.69
CA ARG A 299 1.04 -29.54 -3.79
C ARG A 299 0.38 -29.81 -5.14
N GLU A 300 0.07 -31.08 -5.41
CA GLU A 300 -0.56 -31.48 -6.68
C GLU A 300 -1.95 -30.85 -6.83
N GLN A 301 -2.74 -30.82 -5.75
CA GLN A 301 -4.06 -30.20 -5.79
C GLN A 301 -3.98 -28.68 -5.85
N LYS A 302 -3.06 -28.06 -5.10
CA LYS A 302 -2.77 -26.61 -5.19
C LYS A 302 -2.45 -26.22 -6.64
N ALA A 303 -1.55 -26.95 -7.31
CA ALA A 303 -1.21 -26.68 -8.71
C ALA A 303 -2.42 -26.76 -9.65
N ARG A 304 -3.31 -27.76 -9.46
CA ARG A 304 -4.56 -27.87 -10.24
C ARG A 304 -5.48 -26.68 -10.00
N VAL A 305 -5.66 -26.25 -8.75
CA VAL A 305 -6.51 -25.11 -8.40
C VAL A 305 -6.01 -23.81 -9.07
N PHE A 306 -4.69 -23.58 -9.09
CA PHE A 306 -4.13 -22.42 -9.79
C PHE A 306 -4.27 -22.53 -11.32
N ALA A 307 -4.10 -23.70 -11.91
CA ALA A 307 -4.31 -23.91 -13.33
C ALA A 307 -5.77 -23.69 -13.76
N GLU A 308 -6.74 -24.11 -12.94
CA GLU A 308 -8.16 -23.85 -13.14
C GLU A 308 -8.47 -22.35 -13.02
N MET A 309 -7.88 -21.66 -12.04
CA MET A 309 -8.03 -20.21 -11.91
C MET A 309 -7.56 -19.46 -13.16
N GLU A 310 -6.44 -19.87 -13.73
CA GLU A 310 -5.93 -19.27 -14.96
C GLU A 310 -6.87 -19.59 -16.16
N ALA A 311 -7.42 -20.80 -16.23
CA ALA A 311 -8.40 -21.17 -17.27
C ALA A 311 -9.68 -20.32 -17.16
N ASP A 312 -10.17 -20.07 -15.93
CA ASP A 312 -11.33 -19.24 -15.69
C ASP A 312 -11.05 -17.76 -16.02
N TYR A 313 -9.84 -17.27 -15.73
CA TYR A 313 -9.44 -15.94 -16.19
C TYR A 313 -9.45 -15.84 -17.73
N ARG A 314 -8.96 -16.82 -18.44
CA ARG A 314 -9.03 -16.82 -19.92
C ARG A 314 -10.47 -16.74 -20.44
N ARG A 315 -11.43 -17.40 -19.77
CA ARG A 315 -12.86 -17.26 -20.09
C ARG A 315 -13.37 -15.84 -19.84
N LEU A 316 -13.11 -15.29 -18.65
CA LEU A 316 -13.47 -13.89 -18.32
C LEU A 316 -12.86 -12.88 -19.31
N ARG A 317 -11.59 -13.08 -19.70
CA ARG A 317 -10.93 -12.24 -20.71
C ARG A 317 -11.69 -12.24 -22.04
N THR A 318 -12.17 -13.39 -22.46
CA THR A 318 -13.01 -13.51 -23.68
C THR A 318 -14.34 -12.77 -23.51
N GLU A 319 -15.04 -12.95 -22.40
CA GLU A 319 -16.28 -12.24 -22.05
C GLU A 319 -16.08 -10.71 -22.03
N TRP A 320 -14.91 -10.24 -21.63
CA TRP A 320 -14.53 -8.82 -21.64
C TRP A 320 -14.08 -8.29 -23.01
N GLY A 321 -14.32 -9.04 -24.10
CA GLY A 321 -13.93 -8.63 -25.44
C GLY A 321 -12.40 -8.63 -25.66
N GLY A 322 -11.67 -9.53 -25.01
CA GLY A 322 -10.22 -9.65 -25.15
C GLY A 322 -9.42 -8.70 -24.23
N PHE A 323 -10.06 -8.05 -23.26
CA PHE A 323 -9.35 -7.16 -22.34
C PHE A 323 -8.33 -7.90 -21.50
N GLY A 324 -7.03 -7.65 -21.76
CA GLY A 324 -5.89 -8.29 -21.12
C GLY A 324 -5.31 -7.52 -19.91
N GLY A 325 -6.09 -6.72 -19.19
CA GLY A 325 -5.59 -5.88 -18.11
C GLY A 325 -4.95 -6.65 -16.94
N TYR A 326 -5.24 -7.95 -16.80
CA TYR A 326 -4.66 -8.83 -15.78
C TYR A 326 -3.68 -9.87 -16.36
N ASP A 327 -3.41 -9.86 -17.68
CA ASP A 327 -2.50 -10.82 -18.34
C ASP A 327 -1.14 -10.84 -17.67
N ARG A 328 -0.58 -9.65 -17.34
CA ARG A 328 0.72 -9.55 -16.65
C ARG A 328 0.73 -10.20 -15.27
N TRP A 329 -0.37 -10.13 -14.53
CA TRP A 329 -0.50 -10.72 -13.22
C TRP A 329 -0.49 -12.27 -13.33
N PHE A 330 -1.25 -12.83 -14.29
CA PHE A 330 -1.26 -14.27 -14.54
C PHE A 330 0.05 -14.80 -15.16
N ALA A 331 0.73 -14.00 -15.97
CA ALA A 331 2.03 -14.37 -16.56
C ALA A 331 3.16 -14.52 -15.53
N GLN A 332 2.96 -14.11 -14.29
CA GLN A 332 3.93 -14.29 -13.20
C GLN A 332 3.75 -15.61 -12.44
N ASN A 333 2.99 -16.56 -12.95
CA ASN A 333 2.69 -17.83 -12.29
C ASN A 333 2.13 -17.62 -10.88
N PRO A 334 0.87 -17.21 -10.75
CA PRO A 334 0.28 -16.85 -9.46
C PRO A 334 0.43 -17.96 -8.41
N ASN A 335 0.67 -17.53 -7.18
CA ASN A 335 0.79 -18.38 -6.00
C ASN A 335 0.06 -17.72 -4.80
N ASN A 336 0.16 -18.29 -3.60
CA ASN A 336 -0.53 -17.75 -2.42
C ASN A 336 -0.21 -16.27 -2.15
N ALA A 337 1.03 -15.85 -2.35
CA ALA A 337 1.42 -14.44 -2.13
C ALA A 337 0.73 -13.47 -3.08
N HIS A 338 0.44 -13.88 -4.31
CA HIS A 338 -0.37 -13.10 -5.26
C HIS A 338 -1.80 -12.92 -4.75
N LEU A 339 -2.43 -13.99 -4.25
CA LEU A 339 -3.80 -13.93 -3.72
C LEU A 339 -3.88 -13.09 -2.44
N VAL A 340 -2.88 -13.21 -1.58
CA VAL A 340 -2.74 -12.39 -0.37
C VAL A 340 -2.62 -10.91 -0.72
N SER A 341 -1.80 -10.56 -1.71
CA SER A 341 -1.62 -9.17 -2.13
C SER A 341 -2.93 -8.51 -2.59
N VAL A 342 -3.81 -9.28 -3.25
CA VAL A 342 -5.14 -8.78 -3.67
C VAL A 342 -6.08 -8.61 -2.47
N ALA A 343 -6.10 -9.58 -1.54
CA ALA A 343 -7.01 -9.57 -0.39
C ALA A 343 -6.79 -8.39 0.54
N ILE A 344 -5.54 -8.03 0.80
CA ILE A 344 -5.17 -6.89 1.65
C ILE A 344 -5.91 -5.62 1.23
N TYR A 345 -6.11 -5.40 -0.08
CA TYR A 345 -6.70 -4.17 -0.62
C TYR A 345 -8.22 -4.21 -0.79
N THR A 346 -8.88 -5.36 -0.67
CA THR A 346 -10.25 -5.48 -1.19
C THR A 346 -11.28 -6.05 -0.23
N GLN A 347 -10.84 -6.77 0.78
CA GLN A 347 -11.74 -7.60 1.60
C GLN A 347 -12.77 -6.79 2.39
N MET A 348 -12.42 -5.61 2.92
CA MET A 348 -13.33 -4.80 3.72
C MET A 348 -13.97 -3.63 2.94
N VAL A 349 -13.64 -3.44 1.65
CA VAL A 349 -14.18 -2.34 0.83
C VAL A 349 -15.71 -2.28 0.84
N PRO A 350 -16.45 -3.39 0.66
CA PRO A 350 -17.91 -3.35 0.68
C PRO A 350 -18.50 -2.84 2.00
N ALA A 351 -17.80 -3.06 3.12
CA ALA A 351 -18.23 -2.57 4.42
C ALA A 351 -18.08 -1.05 4.55
N PHE A 352 -16.96 -0.50 4.05
CA PHE A 352 -16.75 0.95 4.03
C PHE A 352 -17.69 1.66 3.05
N GLU A 353 -17.98 1.07 1.90
CA GLU A 353 -18.99 1.59 0.97
C GLU A 353 -20.39 1.61 1.59
N ALA A 354 -20.76 0.55 2.34
CA ALA A 354 -22.02 0.49 3.08
C ALA A 354 -22.05 1.54 4.21
N LEU A 355 -20.93 1.76 4.90
CA LEU A 355 -20.78 2.80 5.90
C LEU A 355 -20.98 4.19 5.30
N LEU A 356 -20.32 4.51 4.21
CA LEU A 356 -20.48 5.78 3.50
C LEU A 356 -21.95 6.00 3.07
N LYS A 357 -22.60 4.97 2.55
CA LYS A 357 -24.03 5.02 2.20
C LYS A 357 -24.91 5.29 3.42
N ARG A 358 -24.64 4.66 4.58
CA ARG A 358 -25.34 4.91 5.85
C ARG A 358 -25.21 6.36 6.31
N GLU A 359 -24.05 6.98 6.08
CA GLU A 359 -23.80 8.40 6.38
C GLU A 359 -24.38 9.35 5.29
N GLY A 360 -25.26 8.85 4.40
CA GLY A 360 -25.88 9.64 3.34
C GLY A 360 -24.94 10.14 2.24
N GLY A 361 -23.76 9.53 2.12
CA GLY A 361 -22.72 9.98 1.20
C GLY A 361 -21.95 11.23 1.67
N ASP A 362 -22.19 11.71 2.90
CA ASP A 362 -21.41 12.80 3.51
C ASP A 362 -20.04 12.29 3.94
N LEU A 363 -18.99 12.71 3.21
CA LEU A 363 -17.62 12.28 3.50
C LEU A 363 -17.11 12.79 4.85
N GLY A 364 -17.57 13.92 5.35
CA GLY A 364 -17.18 14.42 6.67
C GLY A 364 -17.67 13.47 7.77
N LYS A 365 -18.98 13.16 7.79
CA LYS A 365 -19.57 12.21 8.72
C LYS A 365 -18.95 10.82 8.58
N PHE A 366 -18.71 10.39 7.35
CA PHE A 366 -18.05 9.11 7.07
C PHE A 366 -16.65 9.06 7.69
N TYR A 367 -15.82 10.10 7.52
CA TYR A 367 -14.49 10.14 8.12
C TYR A 367 -14.53 10.16 9.65
N ASP A 368 -15.49 10.87 10.24
CA ASP A 368 -15.66 10.90 11.70
C ASP A 368 -16.04 9.51 12.23
N THR A 369 -17.00 8.85 11.59
CA THR A 369 -17.40 7.47 11.94
C THR A 369 -16.24 6.48 11.76
N VAL A 370 -15.41 6.64 10.70
CA VAL A 370 -14.24 5.78 10.50
C VAL A 370 -13.16 6.04 11.56
N ARG A 371 -12.95 7.29 12.02
CA ARG A 371 -12.04 7.60 13.14
C ARG A 371 -12.51 6.97 14.46
N GLU A 372 -13.80 7.03 14.75
CA GLU A 372 -14.39 6.36 15.92
C GLU A 372 -14.19 4.83 15.84
N LEU A 373 -14.41 4.26 14.66
CA LEU A 373 -14.18 2.82 14.43
C LEU A 373 -12.68 2.48 14.57
N ALA A 374 -11.79 3.30 14.07
CA ALA A 374 -10.35 3.14 14.16
C ALA A 374 -9.82 3.12 15.61
N ALA A 375 -10.47 3.86 16.50
CA ALA A 375 -10.13 3.91 17.93
C ALA A 375 -10.53 2.64 18.71
N ARG A 376 -11.36 1.76 18.14
CA ARG A 376 -11.81 0.52 18.80
C ARG A 376 -10.75 -0.59 18.72
N PRO A 377 -10.80 -1.58 19.63
CA PRO A 377 -10.02 -2.80 19.50
C PRO A 377 -10.26 -3.51 18.16
N ARG A 378 -9.23 -4.16 17.62
CA ARG A 378 -9.29 -4.80 16.29
C ARG A 378 -10.49 -5.75 16.12
N ALA A 379 -10.73 -6.62 17.11
CA ALA A 379 -11.84 -7.58 17.04
C ALA A 379 -13.22 -6.90 16.91
N GLU A 380 -13.43 -5.76 17.59
CA GLU A 380 -14.65 -4.99 17.51
C GLU A 380 -14.81 -4.31 16.14
N ARG A 381 -13.69 -3.73 15.59
CA ARG A 381 -13.68 -3.17 14.24
C ARG A 381 -14.08 -4.18 13.20
N GLU A 382 -13.44 -5.35 13.23
CA GLU A 382 -13.70 -6.44 12.27
C GLU A 382 -15.15 -6.95 12.39
N ALA A 383 -15.67 -7.13 13.61
CA ALA A 383 -17.05 -7.55 13.83
C ALA A 383 -18.05 -6.53 13.28
N GLN A 384 -17.82 -5.23 13.52
CA GLN A 384 -18.68 -4.17 13.03
C GLN A 384 -18.64 -4.07 11.50
N LEU A 385 -17.46 -4.14 10.87
CA LEU A 385 -17.33 -4.13 9.41
C LEU A 385 -17.98 -5.37 8.78
N LYS A 386 -17.82 -6.56 9.36
CA LYS A 386 -18.51 -7.77 8.91
C LYS A 386 -20.03 -7.61 8.96
N SER A 387 -20.57 -7.01 10.01
CA SER A 387 -22.02 -6.77 10.13
C SER A 387 -22.56 -5.88 9.01
N LEU A 388 -21.79 -4.87 8.57
CA LEU A 388 -22.16 -3.97 7.47
C LEU A 388 -22.09 -4.62 6.09
N SER A 389 -21.21 -5.59 5.89
CA SER A 389 -21.05 -6.31 4.61
C SER A 389 -21.96 -7.54 4.48
N SER A 390 -22.73 -7.89 5.49
CA SER A 390 -23.61 -9.07 5.47
C SER A 390 -24.71 -8.96 4.39
N PRO A 391 -25.17 -10.08 3.81
CA PRO A 391 -26.28 -10.07 2.85
C PRO A 391 -27.55 -9.42 3.40
N GLN A 392 -27.84 -9.61 4.69
CA GLN A 392 -28.99 -9.01 5.38
C GLN A 392 -28.85 -7.48 5.54
N ALA A 393 -27.63 -6.99 5.80
CA ALA A 393 -27.36 -5.55 5.85
C ALA A 393 -27.49 -4.91 4.45
N ARG A 394 -27.05 -5.61 3.40
CA ARG A 394 -27.23 -5.15 2.01
C ARG A 394 -28.70 -5.07 1.61
N ALA A 395 -29.52 -6.04 2.01
CA ALA A 395 -30.97 -6.04 1.76
C ALA A 395 -31.67 -4.86 2.47
N ARG A 396 -31.32 -4.57 3.74
CA ARG A 396 -31.88 -3.43 4.49
C ARG A 396 -31.47 -2.06 3.93
N ALA A 397 -30.35 -1.96 3.24
CA ALA A 397 -29.88 -0.71 2.62
C ALA A 397 -30.53 -0.43 1.25
N LEU A 398 -31.31 -1.36 0.73
CA LEU A 398 -32.08 -1.25 -0.53
C LEU A 398 -33.55 -0.90 -0.31
N LEU A 399 -34.05 -0.95 0.94
CA LEU A 399 -35.38 -0.51 1.37
C LEU A 399 -35.27 0.91 1.96
#